data_e710c64e0cf4a94580634d48d2d1bc94
#
_entry.id   e710c64e0cf4a94580634d48d2d1bc94
#
_cell.length_a   1.000
_cell.length_b   1.000
_cell.length_c   1.000
_cell.angle_alpha   90.00
_cell.angle_beta   90.00
_cell.angle_gamma   90.00
#
_symmetry.space_group_name_H-M   'P 1'
#
loop_
_entity.id
_entity.type
_entity.pdbx_description
1 polymer ?
#
loop_
_entity_poly.entity_id
_entity_poly.type
_entity_poly.pdbx_seq_one_letter_code
_entity_poly.pdbx_strand_id
1 'polypeptide(L)'
;MKRFKGLFFLLIFIMSSVFIQAGNVRGTKNNNSSNKDKIKIIPFSELKFTDVGAATKPGKVTVKKEEIETVAGGADIWGKNDEFNFGYMKIEGDFDVSVQIISLSKAHQYTKAGIMARVDLSDNCQHAYFQVFPDNSSRNKNKGGCEFQYRLEKGGDMKAIYPNPETAGNKFDVNFPNTWIRLKRHGNIFESYISSDNKKWELYSLFEQKLPAVLLVGLAVTSHNSEEFTTAVFSNQVLKE
;
A
#
# COMPACT_ATOMS: atom_id res chain seq x y z
N MET A 1 22.78 59.45 -19.06
CA MET A 1 22.35 60.04 -17.77
C MET A 1 20.85 60.33 -17.83
N LYS A 2 20.01 59.48 -17.22
CA LYS A 2 18.61 59.80 -16.88
C LYS A 2 18.30 59.11 -15.53
N ARG A 3 18.09 59.95 -14.54
CA ARG A 3 17.74 59.56 -13.17
C ARG A 3 16.22 59.21 -13.15
N PHE A 4 15.86 58.05 -12.62
CA PHE A 4 14.48 57.76 -12.23
C PHE A 4 14.37 57.93 -10.72
N LYS A 5 13.44 58.79 -10.32
CA LYS A 5 13.04 59.09 -8.93
C LYS A 5 12.04 57.99 -8.48
N GLY A 6 12.37 57.31 -7.36
CA GLY A 6 11.46 56.40 -6.69
C GLY A 6 10.39 57.17 -5.91
N LEU A 7 9.14 56.74 -6.03
CA LEU A 7 8.02 57.21 -5.26
C LEU A 7 7.72 56.23 -4.12
N PHE A 8 7.96 56.66 -2.89
CA PHE A 8 7.62 55.94 -1.65
C PHE A 8 6.12 56.16 -1.36
N PHE A 9 5.31 55.12 -1.38
CA PHE A 9 3.95 55.15 -0.81
C PHE A 9 3.99 54.74 0.66
N LEU A 10 3.69 55.67 1.53
CA LEU A 10 3.50 55.47 2.98
C LEU A 10 2.05 55.03 3.23
N LEU A 11 1.85 53.75 3.59
CA LEU A 11 0.53 53.26 4.04
C LEU A 11 0.39 53.55 5.54
N ILE A 12 -0.54 54.45 5.87
CA ILE A 12 -0.94 54.75 7.24
C ILE A 12 -1.99 53.72 7.66
N PHE A 13 -1.66 52.89 8.66
CA PHE A 13 -2.62 51.99 9.34
C PHE A 13 -3.41 52.81 10.39
N ILE A 14 -4.71 52.97 10.17
CA ILE A 14 -5.63 53.50 11.17
C ILE A 14 -6.10 52.34 12.04
N MET A 15 -5.64 52.32 13.30
CA MET A 15 -6.18 51.43 14.34
C MET A 15 -7.53 51.99 14.83
N SER A 16 -8.62 51.35 14.49
CA SER A 16 -9.91 51.54 15.13
C SER A 16 -10.07 50.53 16.27
N SER A 17 -10.05 51.02 17.49
CA SER A 17 -10.34 50.29 18.72
C SER A 17 -11.84 50.02 18.81
N VAL A 18 -12.24 48.76 18.66
CA VAL A 18 -13.60 48.30 18.97
C VAL A 18 -13.61 47.73 20.38
N PHE A 19 -14.34 48.40 21.27
CA PHE A 19 -14.70 47.89 22.60
C PHE A 19 -15.73 46.76 22.41
N ILE A 20 -15.39 45.53 22.76
CA ILE A 20 -16.35 44.41 22.84
C ILE A 20 -16.70 44.18 24.31
N GLN A 21 -17.97 44.38 24.61
CA GLN A 21 -18.60 44.14 25.90
C GLN A 21 -18.64 42.61 26.18
N ALA A 22 -18.18 42.22 27.37
CA ALA A 22 -18.18 40.85 27.80
C ALA A 22 -19.62 40.34 28.04
N GLY A 23 -20.14 39.57 27.10
CA GLY A 23 -21.35 38.78 27.29
C GLY A 23 -21.00 37.39 27.83
N ASN A 24 -21.58 37.02 28.99
CA ASN A 24 -21.48 35.66 29.55
C ASN A 24 -22.07 34.62 28.59
N VAL A 25 -21.23 33.87 27.88
CA VAL A 25 -21.63 32.68 27.13
C VAL A 25 -21.41 31.45 28.00
N ARG A 26 -22.53 30.84 28.43
CA ARG A 26 -22.53 29.52 29.06
C ARG A 26 -21.81 28.52 28.14
N GLY A 27 -20.78 27.92 28.68
CA GLY A 27 -20.01 26.91 27.97
C GLY A 27 -20.86 25.71 27.58
N THR A 28 -21.13 25.54 26.30
CA THR A 28 -21.49 24.26 25.74
C THR A 28 -20.21 23.41 25.69
N LYS A 29 -20.17 22.32 26.47
CA LYS A 29 -19.14 21.33 26.37
C LYS A 29 -19.20 20.72 24.96
N ASN A 30 -18.36 21.20 24.06
CA ASN A 30 -18.06 20.48 22.82
C ASN A 30 -17.34 19.22 23.22
N ASN A 31 -18.06 18.10 23.21
CA ASN A 31 -17.47 16.76 23.18
C ASN A 31 -16.81 16.59 21.80
N ASN A 32 -15.61 17.14 21.62
CA ASN A 32 -14.71 16.64 20.59
C ASN A 32 -14.25 15.25 21.04
N SER A 33 -15.03 14.24 20.69
CA SER A 33 -14.52 12.89 20.67
C SER A 33 -13.43 12.87 19.59
N SER A 34 -12.17 12.94 20.00
CA SER A 34 -11.05 12.60 19.15
C SER A 34 -11.33 11.16 18.68
N ASN A 35 -11.67 11.00 17.42
CA ASN A 35 -11.72 9.71 16.75
C ASN A 35 -10.26 9.24 16.73
N LYS A 36 -9.81 8.58 17.82
CA LYS A 36 -8.54 7.87 17.82
C LYS A 36 -8.74 6.73 16.85
N ASP A 37 -8.03 6.73 15.74
CA ASP A 37 -7.98 5.63 14.78
C ASP A 37 -7.91 4.32 15.57
N LYS A 38 -8.98 3.53 15.49
CA LYS A 38 -9.03 2.26 16.19
C LYS A 38 -8.11 1.31 15.45
N ILE A 39 -6.93 1.07 16.04
CA ILE A 39 -6.03 0.04 15.54
C ILE A 39 -6.70 -1.31 15.81
N LYS A 40 -7.07 -2.02 14.75
CA LYS A 40 -7.57 -3.38 14.79
C LYS A 40 -6.48 -4.32 14.27
N ILE A 41 -6.01 -5.21 15.13
CA ILE A 41 -5.19 -6.34 14.68
C ILE A 41 -6.17 -7.33 14.05
N ILE A 42 -6.01 -7.63 12.76
CA ILE A 42 -6.82 -8.65 12.10
C ILE A 42 -6.08 -9.97 12.20
N PRO A 43 -6.67 -10.97 12.87
CA PRO A 43 -6.13 -12.32 12.83
C PRO A 43 -6.12 -12.86 11.40
N PHE A 44 -5.05 -13.49 10.98
CA PHE A 44 -4.97 -14.14 9.67
C PHE A 44 -6.09 -15.17 9.43
N SER A 45 -6.69 -15.71 10.52
CA SER A 45 -7.84 -16.62 10.46
C SER A 45 -9.13 -15.96 9.96
N GLU A 46 -9.23 -14.64 9.93
CA GLU A 46 -10.38 -13.91 9.36
C GLU A 46 -10.27 -13.75 7.84
N LEU A 47 -9.09 -13.99 7.25
CA LEU A 47 -8.91 -13.94 5.81
C LEU A 47 -9.56 -15.16 5.12
N LYS A 48 -10.15 -14.92 3.96
CA LYS A 48 -10.56 -15.96 3.01
C LYS A 48 -9.42 -16.18 2.03
N PHE A 49 -9.18 -17.43 1.64
CA PHE A 49 -8.10 -17.79 0.73
C PHE A 49 -8.65 -18.40 -0.55
N THR A 50 -8.07 -18.01 -1.68
CA THR A 50 -8.40 -18.57 -2.99
C THR A 50 -7.24 -18.38 -3.95
N ASP A 51 -7.16 -19.24 -4.96
CA ASP A 51 -6.38 -18.96 -6.14
C ASP A 51 -7.19 -18.07 -7.09
N VAL A 52 -6.53 -17.13 -7.73
CA VAL A 52 -7.07 -16.23 -8.76
C VAL A 52 -6.41 -16.60 -10.08
N GLY A 53 -7.21 -16.64 -11.14
CA GLY A 53 -6.75 -17.07 -12.46
C GLY A 53 -6.67 -18.59 -12.61
N ALA A 54 -6.02 -19.04 -13.68
CA ALA A 54 -5.93 -20.45 -14.06
C ALA A 54 -4.66 -21.10 -13.51
N ALA A 55 -4.24 -20.78 -12.27
CA ALA A 55 -3.05 -21.38 -11.67
C ALA A 55 -3.08 -22.91 -11.79
N THR A 56 -2.10 -23.47 -12.49
CA THR A 56 -1.99 -24.92 -12.72
C THR A 56 -1.70 -25.70 -11.44
N LYS A 57 -1.16 -25.01 -10.43
CA LYS A 57 -0.82 -25.55 -9.12
C LYS A 57 -1.56 -24.80 -8.03
N PRO A 58 -2.59 -25.41 -7.38
CA PRO A 58 -3.35 -24.77 -6.30
C PRO A 58 -2.44 -24.39 -5.14
N GLY A 59 -2.65 -23.18 -4.62
CA GLY A 59 -1.95 -22.70 -3.45
C GLY A 59 -2.36 -23.44 -2.17
N LYS A 60 -1.46 -23.42 -1.18
CA LYS A 60 -1.73 -23.96 0.16
C LYS A 60 -1.41 -22.90 1.19
N VAL A 61 -2.33 -22.69 2.12
CA VAL A 61 -2.17 -21.72 3.19
C VAL A 61 -2.20 -22.43 4.55
N THR A 62 -1.24 -22.10 5.41
CA THR A 62 -1.18 -22.57 6.80
C THR A 62 -1.23 -21.36 7.72
N VAL A 63 -2.30 -21.23 8.48
CA VAL A 63 -2.47 -20.15 9.47
C VAL A 63 -1.95 -20.64 10.81
N LYS A 64 -0.97 -19.95 11.37
CA LYS A 64 -0.46 -20.07 12.73
C LYS A 64 -0.97 -18.90 13.57
N LYS A 65 -0.78 -18.90 14.88
CA LYS A 65 -1.30 -17.87 15.76
C LYS A 65 -0.92 -16.44 15.32
N GLU A 66 0.33 -16.22 14.96
CA GLU A 66 0.89 -14.89 14.65
C GLU A 66 1.51 -14.83 13.25
N GLU A 67 1.47 -15.93 12.51
CA GLU A 67 2.06 -16.05 11.19
C GLU A 67 1.12 -16.75 10.23
N ILE A 68 1.30 -16.45 8.97
CA ILE A 68 0.68 -17.17 7.87
C ILE A 68 1.76 -17.56 6.87
N GLU A 69 1.77 -18.83 6.52
CA GLU A 69 2.59 -19.39 5.46
C GLU A 69 1.71 -19.65 4.24
N THR A 70 2.06 -19.01 3.13
CA THR A 70 1.38 -19.17 1.84
C THR A 70 2.34 -19.79 0.86
N VAL A 71 2.01 -21.02 0.41
CA VAL A 71 2.66 -21.66 -0.72
C VAL A 71 1.83 -21.37 -1.96
N ALA A 72 2.39 -20.70 -2.95
CA ALA A 72 1.66 -20.24 -4.12
C ALA A 72 2.39 -20.58 -5.41
N GLY A 73 1.64 -21.02 -6.42
CA GLY A 73 2.04 -21.06 -7.82
C GLY A 73 1.61 -19.78 -8.54
N GLY A 74 1.50 -19.88 -9.87
CA GLY A 74 0.97 -18.84 -10.75
C GLY A 74 2.02 -18.23 -11.67
N ALA A 75 1.61 -17.96 -12.90
CA ALA A 75 2.51 -17.46 -13.94
C ALA A 75 2.94 -16.01 -13.65
N ASP A 76 2.03 -15.14 -13.23
CA ASP A 76 2.36 -13.75 -12.83
C ASP A 76 1.12 -12.95 -12.34
N ILE A 77 1.40 -11.80 -11.73
CA ILE A 77 0.46 -10.66 -11.60
C ILE A 77 0.98 -9.58 -12.55
N TRP A 78 0.69 -9.73 -13.84
CA TRP A 78 1.15 -8.84 -14.92
C TRP A 78 0.33 -9.02 -16.20
N GLY A 79 0.56 -8.15 -17.21
CA GLY A 79 -0.19 -8.23 -18.45
C GLY A 79 -1.69 -7.99 -18.26
N LYS A 80 -2.52 -8.81 -18.89
CA LYS A 80 -3.98 -8.67 -18.85
C LYS A 80 -4.68 -9.58 -17.85
N ASN A 81 -4.04 -10.68 -17.46
CA ASN A 81 -4.58 -11.69 -16.56
C ASN A 81 -3.58 -12.01 -15.45
N ASP A 82 -4.09 -12.27 -14.25
CA ASP A 82 -3.31 -12.54 -13.05
C ASP A 82 -3.45 -14.01 -12.64
N GLU A 83 -2.35 -14.61 -12.15
CA GLU A 83 -2.35 -15.95 -11.55
C GLU A 83 -1.59 -15.91 -10.22
N PHE A 84 -2.29 -16.11 -9.10
CA PHE A 84 -1.70 -15.99 -7.76
C PHE A 84 -2.62 -16.54 -6.67
N ASN A 85 -2.09 -16.77 -5.46
CA ASN A 85 -2.90 -17.04 -4.28
C ASN A 85 -3.23 -15.74 -3.54
N PHE A 86 -4.48 -15.59 -3.12
CA PHE A 86 -5.01 -14.40 -2.46
C PHE A 86 -5.67 -14.70 -1.11
N GLY A 87 -5.09 -14.18 -0.04
CA GLY A 87 -5.70 -14.15 1.29
C GLY A 87 -6.34 -12.79 1.54
N TYR A 88 -7.69 -12.69 1.62
CA TYR A 88 -8.39 -11.41 1.57
C TYR A 88 -9.56 -11.29 2.52
N MET A 89 -9.95 -10.05 2.76
CA MET A 89 -11.21 -9.65 3.38
C MET A 89 -11.84 -8.50 2.57
N LYS A 90 -13.16 -8.26 2.81
CA LYS A 90 -13.82 -7.07 2.26
C LYS A 90 -13.59 -5.88 3.18
N ILE A 91 -13.19 -4.75 2.59
CA ILE A 91 -13.08 -3.47 3.29
C ILE A 91 -13.89 -2.45 2.50
N GLU A 92 -14.64 -1.62 3.22
CA GLU A 92 -15.42 -0.51 2.65
C GLU A 92 -14.81 0.82 3.08
N GLY A 93 -14.57 1.71 2.10
CA GLY A 93 -14.02 3.03 2.35
C GLY A 93 -12.50 3.08 2.40
N ASP A 94 -11.98 3.91 3.30
CA ASP A 94 -10.56 4.12 3.52
C ASP A 94 -9.97 2.98 4.36
N PHE A 95 -8.68 2.73 4.19
CA PHE A 95 -7.96 1.72 4.97
C PHE A 95 -6.47 2.03 5.09
N ASP A 96 -5.84 1.41 6.08
CA ASP A 96 -4.41 1.48 6.33
C ASP A 96 -3.94 0.09 6.79
N VAL A 97 -3.42 -0.71 5.86
CA VAL A 97 -2.98 -2.09 6.12
C VAL A 97 -1.47 -2.17 6.09
N SER A 98 -0.88 -2.80 7.09
CA SER A 98 0.55 -3.13 7.13
C SER A 98 0.78 -4.58 7.53
N VAL A 99 1.88 -5.16 7.06
CA VAL A 99 2.30 -6.52 7.36
C VAL A 99 3.82 -6.64 7.34
N GLN A 100 4.35 -7.52 8.17
CA GLN A 100 5.75 -7.96 8.11
C GLN A 100 5.86 -9.14 7.15
N ILE A 101 6.87 -9.11 6.29
CA ILE A 101 7.25 -10.24 5.45
C ILE A 101 8.49 -10.87 6.08
N ILE A 102 8.32 -12.07 6.63
CA ILE A 102 9.38 -12.81 7.32
C ILE A 102 10.32 -13.47 6.31
N SER A 103 9.75 -14.00 5.24
CA SER A 103 10.51 -14.64 4.16
C SER A 103 9.73 -14.71 2.86
N LEU A 104 10.45 -14.77 1.75
CA LEU A 104 9.93 -15.06 0.43
C LEU A 104 10.93 -15.93 -0.32
N SER A 105 10.57 -17.17 -0.63
CA SER A 105 11.43 -18.06 -1.41
C SER A 105 11.47 -17.65 -2.88
N LYS A 106 12.61 -17.84 -3.53
CA LYS A 106 12.84 -17.42 -4.91
C LYS A 106 12.57 -18.56 -5.88
N ALA A 107 11.37 -18.62 -6.46
CA ALA A 107 11.07 -19.47 -7.61
C ALA A 107 11.50 -18.80 -8.93
N HIS A 108 11.41 -17.47 -8.99
CA HIS A 108 11.83 -16.64 -10.11
C HIS A 108 12.33 -15.27 -9.63
N GLN A 109 13.06 -14.55 -10.46
CA GLN A 109 13.49 -13.18 -10.09
C GLN A 109 12.32 -12.20 -9.89
N TYR A 110 11.19 -12.47 -10.50
CA TYR A 110 9.95 -11.71 -10.37
C TYR A 110 8.89 -12.40 -9.48
N THR A 111 9.26 -13.39 -8.67
CA THR A 111 8.41 -13.88 -7.58
C THR A 111 7.95 -12.71 -6.73
N LYS A 112 6.66 -12.70 -6.34
CA LYS A 112 6.05 -11.55 -5.66
C LYS A 112 5.27 -11.97 -4.43
N ALA A 113 5.36 -11.14 -3.39
CA ALA A 113 4.50 -11.21 -2.21
C ALA A 113 4.18 -9.79 -1.72
N GLY A 114 2.92 -9.52 -1.34
CA GLY A 114 2.58 -8.15 -0.91
C GLY A 114 1.12 -7.94 -0.55
N ILE A 115 0.74 -6.66 -0.39
CA ILE A 115 -0.62 -6.22 -0.08
C ILE A 115 -1.29 -5.75 -1.36
N MET A 116 -2.46 -6.34 -1.66
CA MET A 116 -3.28 -5.99 -2.82
C MET A 116 -4.65 -5.50 -2.39
N ALA A 117 -5.15 -4.47 -3.07
CA ALA A 117 -6.53 -4.01 -3.02
C ALA A 117 -7.14 -4.13 -4.41
N ARG A 118 -8.19 -4.96 -4.57
CA ARG A 118 -8.77 -5.29 -5.87
C ARG A 118 -10.29 -5.28 -5.86
N VAL A 119 -10.89 -5.08 -7.04
CA VAL A 119 -12.34 -4.92 -7.17
C VAL A 119 -13.09 -6.23 -6.92
N ASP A 120 -12.63 -7.33 -7.51
CA ASP A 120 -13.25 -8.65 -7.43
C ASP A 120 -12.21 -9.77 -7.62
N LEU A 121 -12.67 -11.02 -7.70
CA LEU A 121 -11.80 -12.20 -7.89
C LEU A 121 -11.55 -12.56 -9.37
N SER A 122 -12.04 -11.78 -10.34
CA SER A 122 -11.69 -12.04 -11.73
C SER A 122 -10.20 -11.76 -11.97
N ASP A 123 -9.56 -12.62 -12.74
CA ASP A 123 -8.12 -12.58 -13.03
C ASP A 123 -7.64 -11.29 -13.72
N ASN A 124 -8.56 -10.51 -14.27
CA ASN A 124 -8.29 -9.30 -15.03
C ASN A 124 -8.90 -8.03 -14.42
N CYS A 125 -9.32 -8.04 -13.15
CA CYS A 125 -9.92 -6.89 -12.51
C CYS A 125 -8.92 -5.76 -12.24
N GLN A 126 -9.48 -4.59 -11.95
CA GLN A 126 -8.73 -3.41 -11.50
C GLN A 126 -8.17 -3.64 -10.10
N HIS A 127 -6.94 -3.20 -9.86
CA HIS A 127 -6.31 -3.30 -8.55
C HIS A 127 -5.13 -2.35 -8.37
N ALA A 128 -4.74 -2.15 -7.11
CA ALA A 128 -3.50 -1.57 -6.64
C ALA A 128 -2.75 -2.62 -5.82
N TYR A 129 -1.46 -2.81 -6.07
CA TYR A 129 -0.66 -3.87 -5.46
C TYR A 129 0.72 -3.34 -5.08
N PHE A 130 1.04 -3.31 -3.79
CA PHE A 130 2.39 -3.04 -3.30
C PHE A 130 3.04 -4.32 -2.83
N GLN A 131 4.18 -4.64 -3.39
CA GLN A 131 4.82 -5.95 -3.27
C GLN A 131 6.31 -5.86 -3.04
N VAL A 132 6.88 -6.99 -2.61
CA VAL A 132 8.31 -7.24 -2.55
C VAL A 132 8.71 -8.38 -3.48
N PHE A 133 9.98 -8.36 -3.87
CA PHE A 133 10.69 -9.43 -4.54
C PHE A 133 11.54 -10.23 -3.53
N PRO A 134 12.06 -11.43 -3.92
CA PRO A 134 12.89 -12.25 -3.02
C PRO A 134 14.23 -11.62 -2.63
N ASP A 135 14.73 -10.69 -3.43
CA ASP A 135 16.03 -10.04 -3.25
C ASP A 135 16.05 -8.62 -3.86
N ASN A 136 17.18 -7.93 -3.72
CA ASN A 136 17.39 -6.57 -4.21
C ASN A 136 18.07 -6.51 -5.59
N SER A 137 18.09 -7.59 -6.34
CA SER A 137 18.66 -7.63 -7.70
C SER A 137 17.93 -6.62 -8.61
N SER A 138 18.67 -5.99 -9.52
CA SER A 138 18.08 -5.11 -10.53
C SER A 138 17.16 -5.90 -11.46
N ARG A 139 15.96 -5.36 -11.70
CA ARG A 139 14.91 -5.95 -12.54
C ARG A 139 14.37 -4.91 -13.49
N ASN A 140 14.61 -5.09 -14.79
CA ASN A 140 14.12 -4.15 -15.81
C ASN A 140 14.40 -2.69 -15.40
N LYS A 141 13.36 -1.91 -15.10
CA LYS A 141 13.45 -0.50 -14.65
C LYS A 141 13.55 -0.35 -13.13
N ASN A 142 13.40 -1.44 -12.37
CA ASN A 142 13.41 -1.42 -10.92
C ASN A 142 14.78 -1.83 -10.35
N LYS A 143 15.31 -0.99 -9.46
CA LYS A 143 16.46 -1.29 -8.61
C LYS A 143 15.95 -1.37 -7.17
N GLY A 144 16.05 -2.53 -6.57
CA GLY A 144 15.60 -2.75 -5.20
C GLY A 144 14.58 -3.86 -5.06
N GLY A 145 14.12 -4.06 -3.85
CA GLY A 145 13.33 -5.21 -3.42
C GLY A 145 11.82 -5.03 -3.50
N CYS A 146 11.27 -3.87 -3.88
CA CYS A 146 9.84 -3.66 -3.95
C CYS A 146 9.38 -2.91 -5.21
N GLU A 147 8.07 -3.02 -5.47
CA GLU A 147 7.42 -2.38 -6.62
C GLU A 147 5.94 -2.12 -6.34
N PHE A 148 5.41 -0.98 -6.81
CA PHE A 148 3.98 -0.71 -6.83
C PHE A 148 3.43 -0.96 -8.22
N GLN A 149 2.44 -1.86 -8.32
CA GLN A 149 1.79 -2.25 -9.57
C GLN A 149 0.29 -1.91 -9.53
N TYR A 150 -0.30 -1.66 -10.69
CA TYR A 150 -1.73 -1.37 -10.79
C TYR A 150 -2.31 -1.72 -12.16
N ARG A 151 -3.63 -2.02 -12.18
CA ARG A 151 -4.44 -2.14 -13.40
C ARG A 151 -5.59 -1.16 -13.30
N LEU A 152 -5.65 -0.21 -14.26
CA LEU A 152 -6.65 0.88 -14.27
C LEU A 152 -8.03 0.41 -14.72
N GLU A 153 -8.07 -0.53 -15.64
CA GLU A 153 -9.30 -0.99 -16.29
C GLU A 153 -9.35 -2.51 -16.32
N LYS A 154 -10.55 -3.08 -16.23
CA LYS A 154 -10.75 -4.52 -16.34
C LYS A 154 -10.24 -5.01 -17.70
N GLY A 155 -9.36 -6.01 -17.71
CA GLY A 155 -8.70 -6.53 -18.91
C GLY A 155 -7.65 -5.60 -19.51
N GLY A 156 -7.36 -4.46 -18.89
CA GLY A 156 -6.28 -3.56 -19.28
C GLY A 156 -4.91 -4.08 -18.90
N ASP A 157 -3.87 -3.50 -19.51
CA ASP A 157 -2.49 -3.86 -19.20
C ASP A 157 -2.07 -3.35 -17.82
N MET A 158 -1.24 -4.15 -17.15
CA MET A 158 -0.57 -3.75 -15.91
C MET A 158 0.45 -2.64 -16.15
N LYS A 159 0.59 -1.79 -15.14
CA LYS A 159 1.62 -0.76 -15.06
C LYS A 159 2.28 -0.81 -13.70
N ALA A 160 3.48 -0.23 -13.62
CA ALA A 160 4.23 -0.12 -12.37
C ALA A 160 4.78 1.29 -12.16
N ILE A 161 4.92 1.65 -10.89
CA ILE A 161 5.64 2.84 -10.47
C ILE A 161 7.01 2.37 -9.97
N TYR A 162 8.04 2.95 -10.56
CA TYR A 162 9.43 2.69 -10.21
C TYR A 162 10.01 3.89 -9.46
N PRO A 163 10.79 3.68 -8.40
CA PRO A 163 11.50 4.77 -7.75
C PRO A 163 12.55 5.34 -8.70
N ASN A 164 12.85 6.63 -8.56
CA ASN A 164 13.98 7.20 -9.29
C ASN A 164 15.28 6.55 -8.78
N PRO A 165 16.01 5.79 -9.61
CA PRO A 165 17.19 5.04 -9.16
C PRO A 165 18.35 5.93 -8.71
N GLU A 166 18.38 7.20 -9.13
CA GLU A 166 19.43 8.17 -8.75
C GLU A 166 19.24 8.70 -7.32
N THR A 167 17.97 8.79 -6.86
CA THR A 167 17.62 9.37 -5.56
C THR A 167 17.14 8.35 -4.53
N ALA A 168 16.75 7.17 -4.96
CA ALA A 168 16.21 6.13 -4.06
C ALA A 168 17.31 5.50 -3.19
N GLY A 169 18.52 5.29 -3.72
CA GLY A 169 19.56 4.54 -3.01
C GLY A 169 19.03 3.17 -2.59
N ASN A 170 19.30 2.77 -1.35
CA ASN A 170 18.85 1.49 -0.76
C ASN A 170 17.57 1.64 0.08
N LYS A 171 16.81 2.73 -0.06
CA LYS A 171 15.61 2.99 0.75
C LYS A 171 14.53 1.93 0.62
N PHE A 172 14.47 1.29 -0.54
CA PHE A 172 13.43 0.32 -0.90
C PHE A 172 13.97 -1.11 -1.00
N ASP A 173 15.10 -1.35 -0.36
CA ASP A 173 15.66 -2.69 -0.26
C ASP A 173 14.88 -3.54 0.74
N VAL A 174 14.74 -4.83 0.42
CA VAL A 174 14.22 -5.84 1.34
C VAL A 174 15.36 -6.43 2.17
N ASN A 175 15.06 -6.73 3.43
CA ASN A 175 15.98 -7.37 4.37
C ASN A 175 15.20 -8.30 5.29
N PHE A 176 14.81 -9.46 4.79
CA PHE A 176 14.04 -10.43 5.58
C PHE A 176 14.81 -10.93 6.81
N PRO A 177 14.17 -11.07 7.98
CA PRO A 177 12.74 -10.86 8.27
C PRO A 177 12.35 -9.40 8.56
N ASN A 178 13.28 -8.45 8.48
CA ASN A 178 13.06 -7.05 8.83
C ASN A 178 12.51 -6.23 7.63
N THR A 179 11.46 -6.75 7.02
CA THR A 179 10.79 -6.10 5.88
C THR A 179 9.31 -5.94 6.20
N TRP A 180 8.89 -4.71 6.35
CA TRP A 180 7.51 -4.32 6.55
C TRP A 180 7.02 -3.54 5.36
N ILE A 181 5.80 -3.84 4.91
CA ILE A 181 5.12 -3.09 3.85
C ILE A 181 3.77 -2.58 4.35
N ARG A 182 3.32 -1.49 3.75
CA ARG A 182 2.06 -0.83 4.10
C ARG A 182 1.40 -0.27 2.86
N LEU A 183 0.09 -0.48 2.76
CA LEU A 183 -0.76 0.09 1.72
C LEU A 183 -1.91 0.83 2.39
N LYS A 184 -2.06 2.11 2.05
CA LYS A 184 -3.14 2.97 2.54
C LYS A 184 -4.02 3.40 1.38
N ARG A 185 -5.31 3.59 1.68
CA ARG A 185 -6.26 4.24 0.81
C ARG A 185 -6.91 5.41 1.56
N HIS A 186 -6.96 6.57 0.91
CA HIS A 186 -7.77 7.70 1.32
C HIS A 186 -8.52 8.24 0.10
N GLY A 187 -9.82 7.96 0.03
CA GLY A 187 -10.63 8.23 -1.16
C GLY A 187 -10.11 7.50 -2.39
N ASN A 188 -9.59 8.22 -3.36
CA ASN A 188 -8.97 7.67 -4.58
C ASN A 188 -7.43 7.59 -4.50
N ILE A 189 -6.83 8.05 -3.42
CA ILE A 189 -5.37 8.08 -3.26
C ILE A 189 -4.92 6.79 -2.58
N PHE A 190 -3.95 6.12 -3.20
CA PHE A 190 -3.23 4.98 -2.66
C PHE A 190 -1.80 5.41 -2.33
N GLU A 191 -1.37 5.12 -1.11
CA GLU A 191 -0.01 5.36 -0.64
C GLU A 191 0.63 4.02 -0.26
N SER A 192 1.85 3.79 -0.71
CA SER A 192 2.61 2.60 -0.34
C SER A 192 3.89 2.97 0.38
N TYR A 193 4.25 2.16 1.39
CA TYR A 193 5.40 2.42 2.24
C TYR A 193 6.15 1.13 2.56
N ILE A 194 7.46 1.26 2.78
CA ILE A 194 8.32 0.21 3.33
C ILE A 194 8.95 0.66 4.65
N SER A 195 9.25 -0.29 5.51
CA SER A 195 9.97 -0.06 6.77
C SER A 195 10.83 -1.27 7.12
N SER A 196 11.94 -1.04 7.81
CA SER A 196 12.77 -2.09 8.40
C SER A 196 12.51 -2.34 9.89
N ASP A 197 11.72 -1.47 10.56
CA ASP A 197 11.52 -1.50 12.01
C ASP A 197 10.07 -1.27 12.46
N ASN A 198 9.12 -1.18 11.51
CA ASN A 198 7.71 -0.84 11.75
C ASN A 198 7.48 0.52 12.46
N LYS A 199 8.50 1.37 12.51
CA LYS A 199 8.43 2.69 13.17
C LYS A 199 8.68 3.81 12.18
N LYS A 200 9.75 3.70 11.40
CA LYS A 200 10.09 4.65 10.34
C LYS A 200 9.64 4.08 9.00
N TRP A 201 8.79 4.84 8.32
CA TRP A 201 8.20 4.44 7.06
C TRP A 201 8.71 5.32 5.93
N GLU A 202 9.26 4.73 4.90
CA GLU A 202 9.67 5.41 3.66
C GLU A 202 8.53 5.31 2.64
N LEU A 203 8.05 6.47 2.17
CA LEU A 203 7.03 6.53 1.12
C LEU A 203 7.63 6.00 -0.20
N TYR A 204 7.03 4.93 -0.73
CA TYR A 204 7.40 4.37 -2.03
C TYR A 204 6.66 5.05 -3.17
N SER A 205 5.33 5.13 -3.08
CA SER A 205 4.48 5.76 -4.09
C SER A 205 3.26 6.43 -3.49
N LEU A 206 2.81 7.48 -4.19
CA LEU A 206 1.50 8.10 -4.04
C LEU A 206 0.83 8.04 -5.40
N PHE A 207 -0.35 7.41 -5.48
CA PHE A 207 -1.02 7.12 -6.75
C PHE A 207 -2.52 7.33 -6.64
N GLU A 208 -3.09 8.05 -7.61
CA GLU A 208 -4.53 8.26 -7.70
C GLU A 208 -5.15 7.21 -8.64
N GLN A 209 -6.09 6.41 -8.10
CA GLN A 209 -6.88 5.45 -8.86
C GLN A 209 -8.31 5.41 -8.34
N LYS A 210 -9.28 5.68 -9.21
CA LYS A 210 -10.68 5.57 -8.86
C LYS A 210 -11.11 4.11 -8.86
N LEU A 211 -11.30 3.57 -7.66
CA LEU A 211 -11.84 2.22 -7.42
C LEU A 211 -13.14 2.32 -6.61
N PRO A 212 -14.03 1.29 -6.65
CA PRO A 212 -15.23 1.23 -5.83
C PRO A 212 -14.96 1.42 -4.34
N ALA A 213 -16.00 1.80 -3.58
CA ALA A 213 -15.89 1.93 -2.13
C ALA A 213 -15.53 0.59 -1.48
N VAL A 214 -16.11 -0.51 -1.94
CA VAL A 214 -15.85 -1.86 -1.42
C VAL A 214 -14.76 -2.52 -2.25
N LEU A 215 -13.69 -2.95 -1.60
CA LEU A 215 -12.58 -3.70 -2.20
C LEU A 215 -12.31 -4.99 -1.44
N LEU A 216 -11.69 -5.94 -2.13
CA LEU A 216 -11.02 -7.10 -1.54
C LEU A 216 -9.57 -6.68 -1.23
N VAL A 217 -9.21 -6.68 0.02
CA VAL A 217 -7.88 -6.23 0.48
C VAL A 217 -7.19 -7.37 1.24
N GLY A 218 -5.92 -7.61 0.94
CA GLY A 218 -5.18 -8.65 1.62
C GLY A 218 -3.85 -9.03 0.97
N LEU A 219 -3.40 -10.27 1.22
CA LEU A 219 -2.08 -10.76 0.87
C LEU A 219 -2.11 -11.51 -0.46
N ALA A 220 -1.30 -11.08 -1.41
CA ALA A 220 -1.19 -11.69 -2.74
C ALA A 220 0.22 -12.26 -2.95
N VAL A 221 0.30 -13.51 -3.39
CA VAL A 221 1.57 -14.24 -3.61
C VAL A 221 1.54 -14.98 -4.94
N THR A 222 2.56 -14.78 -5.78
CA THR A 222 2.77 -15.53 -7.03
C THR A 222 4.23 -15.96 -7.18
N SER A 223 4.44 -17.19 -7.67
CA SER A 223 5.79 -17.70 -7.94
C SER A 223 6.45 -17.05 -9.16
N HIS A 224 5.67 -16.48 -10.08
CA HIS A 224 6.10 -16.07 -11.41
C HIS A 224 6.75 -17.26 -12.19
N ASN A 225 6.24 -18.45 -11.90
CA ASN A 225 6.66 -19.70 -12.54
C ASN A 225 5.50 -20.71 -12.43
N SER A 226 4.93 -21.13 -13.55
CA SER A 226 3.81 -22.07 -13.56
C SER A 226 4.19 -23.48 -13.09
N GLU A 227 5.50 -23.81 -13.09
CA GLU A 227 6.02 -25.12 -12.73
C GLU A 227 6.54 -25.24 -11.29
N GLU A 228 6.75 -24.10 -10.61
CA GLU A 228 7.33 -24.07 -9.27
C GLU A 228 6.47 -23.28 -8.29
N PHE A 229 6.48 -23.70 -7.04
CA PHE A 229 5.90 -22.93 -5.94
C PHE A 229 6.91 -21.95 -5.36
N THR A 230 6.37 -20.84 -4.85
CA THR A 230 7.05 -19.99 -3.87
C THR A 230 6.38 -20.15 -2.51
N THR A 231 7.13 -19.89 -1.45
CA THR A 231 6.62 -19.79 -0.08
C THR A 231 6.88 -18.40 0.45
N ALA A 232 5.81 -17.73 0.88
CA ALA A 232 5.85 -16.47 1.59
C ALA A 232 5.38 -16.67 3.03
N VAL A 233 6.10 -16.10 4.00
CA VAL A 233 5.69 -16.07 5.42
C VAL A 233 5.44 -14.64 5.83
N PHE A 234 4.22 -14.37 6.33
CA PHE A 234 3.82 -13.06 6.83
C PHE A 234 3.54 -13.12 8.32
N SER A 235 3.72 -12.00 8.99
CA SER A 235 3.42 -11.82 10.42
C SER A 235 2.89 -10.41 10.69
N ASN A 236 2.32 -10.20 11.89
CA ASN A 236 1.99 -8.89 12.42
C ASN A 236 1.13 -8.01 11.50
N GLN A 237 0.05 -8.58 10.92
CA GLN A 237 -0.89 -7.80 10.11
C GLN A 237 -1.69 -6.82 10.98
N VAL A 238 -1.69 -5.55 10.58
CA VAL A 238 -2.45 -4.47 11.23
C VAL A 238 -3.35 -3.81 10.20
N LEU A 239 -4.62 -3.62 10.55
CA LEU A 239 -5.57 -2.76 9.84
C LEU A 239 -5.97 -1.61 10.75
N LYS A 240 -5.98 -0.40 10.18
CA LYS A 240 -6.58 0.79 10.77
C LYS A 240 -7.69 1.26 9.84
N GLU A 241 -8.86 1.42 10.39
CA GLU A 241 -10.04 1.98 9.73
C GLU A 241 -10.27 3.42 10.19
#